data_c03c0b949334253f760a0b595bec7073
#
_entry.id   c03c0b949334253f760a0b595bec7073
#
_cell.length_a   1.000
_cell.length_b   1.000
_cell.length_c   1.000
_cell.angle_alpha   90.00
_cell.angle_beta   90.00
_cell.angle_gamma   90.00
#
_symmetry.space_group_name_H-M   'P 1'
#
loop_
_entity.id
_entity.type
_entity.pdbx_description
1 polymer ?
#
loop_
_entity_poly.entity_id
_entity_poly.type
_entity_poly.pdbx_seq_one_letter_code
_entity_poly.pdbx_strand_id
1 'polypeptide(L)'
;MTDTQETRIGDVVELTVDKVANGGFCIARHNGQVVFLRHGIPGEVVRAEITDISKKFLRADVVEVVTASEHRTPAPCSYAGTCGGCDWQHVSLSHQRELKSEVVREQLAHLGGITHVNGKPLAEFTVVALSPQETGLRWRTRNRYSRIGGVSVGLKMARSHTVIEIDDCLIAVEGSVALAQAKVHLGNGDISTAQSSSGQHVVVDQRGGPWLDETVGDRSWRIHAGSFWQVHKDAPEVFVETVRRFANLKAGDKALDLYAGAGLFAASLGSDVRENGEVVAVESVIDSMRDARRSCSDLPQLDLITADVTKWMTQIDEDFEVVILDPPRAGAGLPVITEIDRIAKRAIVYVACEPSALGRDAKYLADAGWSMTQLVGLDAFPMTGHVECIALFERF
;
A
#
# COMPACT_ATOMS: atom_id res chain seq x y z
N MET A 1 32.86 36.54 -4.54
CA MET A 1 31.51 36.35 -5.11
C MET A 1 31.56 35.07 -5.90
N THR A 2 31.11 33.98 -5.30
CA THR A 2 30.99 32.70 -6.01
C THR A 2 29.80 32.85 -6.96
N ASP A 3 30.11 32.80 -8.24
CA ASP A 3 29.13 32.75 -9.33
C ASP A 3 28.30 31.48 -9.15
N THR A 4 27.18 31.60 -8.47
CA THR A 4 26.24 30.45 -8.32
C THR A 4 25.56 30.31 -9.67
N GLN A 5 26.16 29.50 -10.54
CA GLN A 5 25.59 29.14 -11.82
C GLN A 5 24.15 28.64 -11.59
N GLU A 6 23.18 29.24 -12.25
CA GLU A 6 21.78 28.90 -12.15
C GLU A 6 21.57 27.45 -12.59
N THR A 7 21.03 26.61 -11.71
CA THR A 7 20.79 25.18 -11.99
C THR A 7 19.74 25.02 -13.09
N ARG A 8 19.99 24.15 -14.07
CA ARG A 8 19.12 23.89 -15.22
C ARG A 8 18.72 22.41 -15.29
N ILE A 9 17.60 22.15 -15.92
CA ILE A 9 17.22 20.76 -16.27
C ILE A 9 18.26 20.20 -17.24
N GLY A 10 18.73 18.98 -16.97
CA GLY A 10 19.81 18.30 -17.67
C GLY A 10 21.20 18.52 -17.08
N ASP A 11 21.36 19.45 -16.11
CA ASP A 11 22.65 19.57 -15.40
C ASP A 11 22.91 18.33 -14.56
N VAL A 12 24.16 17.84 -14.61
CA VAL A 12 24.63 16.74 -13.75
C VAL A 12 25.40 17.33 -12.57
N VAL A 13 24.92 17.05 -11.36
CA VAL A 13 25.48 17.57 -10.11
C VAL A 13 25.90 16.45 -9.19
N GLU A 14 26.96 16.67 -8.41
CA GLU A 14 27.38 15.73 -7.38
C GLU A 14 26.60 16.00 -6.08
N LEU A 15 26.03 14.94 -5.49
CA LEU A 15 25.18 15.00 -4.31
C LEU A 15 25.58 13.95 -3.30
N THR A 16 25.55 14.31 -2.03
CA THR A 16 25.51 13.35 -0.92
C THR A 16 24.05 13.05 -0.59
N VAL A 17 23.70 11.79 -0.50
CA VAL A 17 22.34 11.34 -0.19
C VAL A 17 22.13 11.36 1.32
N ASP A 18 21.22 12.21 1.82
CA ASP A 18 21.05 12.45 3.25
C ASP A 18 20.18 11.36 3.92
N LYS A 19 18.95 11.19 3.43
CA LYS A 19 17.97 10.27 4.01
C LYS A 19 16.90 9.83 3.01
N VAL A 20 16.15 8.79 3.37
CA VAL A 20 14.93 8.42 2.64
C VAL A 20 13.77 9.37 2.96
N ALA A 21 12.87 9.55 2.01
CA ALA A 21 11.63 10.30 2.17
C ALA A 21 10.40 9.44 1.85
N ASN A 22 9.24 9.87 2.35
CA ASN A 22 7.98 9.24 2.00
C ASN A 22 7.76 9.21 0.48
N GLY A 23 7.26 8.10 -0.06
CA GLY A 23 7.09 7.87 -1.50
C GLY A 23 8.33 7.30 -2.22
N GLY A 24 9.36 6.84 -1.47
CA GLY A 24 10.49 6.09 -2.03
C GLY A 24 11.62 6.92 -2.62
N PHE A 25 11.56 8.25 -2.48
CA PHE A 25 12.67 9.15 -2.85
C PHE A 25 13.69 9.24 -1.73
N CYS A 26 14.92 9.61 -2.10
CA CYS A 26 15.89 10.11 -1.13
C CYS A 26 15.93 11.65 -1.15
N ILE A 27 16.43 12.22 -0.07
CA ILE A 27 16.70 13.65 0.06
C ILE A 27 18.20 13.88 -0.09
N ALA A 28 18.56 14.92 -0.85
CA ALA A 28 19.89 15.49 -0.92
C ALA A 28 19.76 17.03 -0.92
N ARG A 29 20.89 17.75 -0.96
CA ARG A 29 20.90 19.20 -1.05
C ARG A 29 21.85 19.67 -2.14
N HIS A 30 21.40 20.63 -2.92
CA HIS A 30 22.22 21.32 -3.91
C HIS A 30 22.05 22.83 -3.75
N ASN A 31 23.15 23.57 -3.52
CA ASN A 31 23.15 25.02 -3.31
C ASN A 31 22.11 25.48 -2.25
N GLY A 32 21.94 24.70 -1.16
CA GLY A 32 20.96 24.97 -0.10
C GLY A 32 19.52 24.56 -0.40
N GLN A 33 19.20 24.14 -1.62
CA GLN A 33 17.90 23.69 -2.05
C GLN A 33 17.75 22.17 -1.85
N VAL A 34 16.57 21.73 -1.44
CA VAL A 34 16.25 20.30 -1.30
C VAL A 34 16.16 19.65 -2.69
N VAL A 35 16.77 18.49 -2.83
CA VAL A 35 16.68 17.63 -4.03
C VAL A 35 15.97 16.33 -3.67
N PHE A 36 14.85 16.06 -4.32
CA PHE A 36 14.23 14.72 -4.30
C PHE A 36 14.92 13.84 -5.34
N LEU A 37 15.66 12.86 -4.87
CA LEU A 37 16.54 12.02 -5.66
C LEU A 37 15.96 10.62 -5.83
N ARG A 38 15.95 10.12 -7.06
CA ARG A 38 15.63 8.70 -7.35
C ARG A 38 16.92 7.89 -7.47
N HIS A 39 16.84 6.61 -7.12
CA HIS A 39 17.88 5.58 -7.25
C HIS A 39 19.15 5.82 -6.42
N GLY A 40 19.09 6.71 -5.42
CA GLY A 40 20.11 6.84 -4.40
C GLY A 40 19.80 6.00 -3.16
N ILE A 41 20.83 5.76 -2.35
CA ILE A 41 20.73 5.14 -1.01
C ILE A 41 21.34 6.14 -0.02
N PRO A 42 20.75 6.37 1.16
CA PRO A 42 21.33 7.26 2.17
C PRO A 42 22.81 6.91 2.46
N GLY A 43 23.65 7.93 2.55
CA GLY A 43 25.09 7.82 2.76
C GLY A 43 25.92 7.71 1.47
N GLU A 44 25.32 7.53 0.30
CA GLU A 44 26.05 7.51 -0.97
C GLU A 44 26.47 8.91 -1.42
N VAL A 45 27.56 8.96 -2.20
CA VAL A 45 27.90 10.10 -3.05
C VAL A 45 27.59 9.70 -4.49
N VAL A 46 26.75 10.52 -5.15
CA VAL A 46 26.24 10.22 -6.48
C VAL A 46 26.36 11.42 -7.41
N ARG A 47 26.41 11.18 -8.72
CA ARG A 47 26.15 12.18 -9.74
C ARG A 47 24.74 11.98 -10.24
N ALA A 48 23.94 13.06 -10.24
CA ALA A 48 22.53 13.00 -10.57
C ALA A 48 22.18 14.09 -11.57
N GLU A 49 21.38 13.73 -12.55
CA GLU A 49 20.83 14.65 -13.55
C GLU A 49 19.58 15.33 -13.02
N ILE A 50 19.51 16.64 -13.07
CA ILE A 50 18.35 17.43 -12.67
C ILE A 50 17.24 17.23 -13.70
N THR A 51 16.11 16.67 -13.25
CA THR A 51 14.97 16.31 -14.10
C THR A 51 13.78 17.28 -13.98
N ASP A 52 13.72 18.05 -12.86
CA ASP A 52 12.65 19.04 -12.64
C ASP A 52 13.11 20.11 -11.65
N ILE A 53 12.63 21.33 -11.86
CA ILE A 53 12.95 22.50 -11.02
C ILE A 53 11.67 23.18 -10.56
N SER A 54 11.47 23.24 -9.25
CA SER A 54 10.42 24.04 -8.63
C SER A 54 10.99 25.15 -7.75
N LYS A 55 10.15 26.09 -7.32
CA LYS A 55 10.58 27.18 -6.41
C LYS A 55 11.14 26.68 -5.07
N LYS A 56 10.72 25.50 -4.59
CA LYS A 56 11.04 25.00 -3.25
C LYS A 56 11.99 23.81 -3.25
N PHE A 57 12.06 23.07 -4.34
CA PHE A 57 12.86 21.85 -4.44
C PHE A 57 13.26 21.55 -5.87
N LEU A 58 14.29 20.75 -6.03
CA LEU A 58 14.71 20.14 -7.28
C LEU A 58 14.33 18.66 -7.29
N ARG A 59 14.31 18.06 -8.48
CA ARG A 59 14.24 16.61 -8.65
C ARG A 59 15.41 16.15 -9.49
N ALA A 60 15.97 15.00 -9.17
CA ALA A 60 17.08 14.44 -9.91
C ALA A 60 17.01 12.91 -9.92
N ASP A 61 17.59 12.33 -10.96
CA ASP A 61 17.78 10.89 -11.08
C ASP A 61 19.28 10.57 -11.07
N VAL A 62 19.71 9.57 -10.29
CA VAL A 62 21.10 9.13 -10.22
C VAL A 62 21.53 8.58 -11.58
N VAL A 63 22.63 9.12 -12.13
CA VAL A 63 23.26 8.65 -13.38
C VAL A 63 24.57 7.91 -13.12
N GLU A 64 25.24 8.20 -11.99
CA GLU A 64 26.50 7.54 -11.60
C GLU A 64 26.59 7.47 -10.07
N VAL A 65 27.08 6.37 -9.54
CA VAL A 65 27.38 6.21 -8.12
C VAL A 65 28.88 6.36 -7.92
N VAL A 66 29.30 7.41 -7.21
CA VAL A 66 30.72 7.73 -6.94
C VAL A 66 31.20 6.93 -5.74
N THR A 67 30.41 6.93 -4.65
CA THR A 67 30.69 6.12 -3.45
C THR A 67 29.43 5.34 -3.12
N ALA A 68 29.49 4.03 -3.28
CA ALA A 68 28.34 3.15 -3.09
C ALA A 68 28.14 2.79 -1.62
N SER A 69 26.87 2.63 -1.22
CA SER A 69 26.47 1.98 0.02
C SER A 69 26.77 0.47 -0.04
N GLU A 70 27.10 -0.14 1.09
CA GLU A 70 27.22 -1.60 1.23
C GLU A 70 25.89 -2.33 0.96
N HIS A 71 24.77 -1.62 1.04
CA HIS A 71 23.42 -2.14 0.78
C HIS A 71 23.01 -2.07 -0.69
N ARG A 72 23.88 -1.51 -1.56
CA ARG A 72 23.62 -1.46 -3.00
C ARG A 72 23.88 -2.82 -3.65
N THR A 73 22.90 -3.28 -4.41
CA THR A 73 22.96 -4.53 -5.16
C THR A 73 22.67 -4.29 -6.64
N PRO A 74 23.18 -5.15 -7.55
CA PRO A 74 22.73 -5.11 -8.93
C PRO A 74 21.21 -5.31 -9.00
N ALA A 75 20.51 -4.43 -9.74
CA ALA A 75 19.07 -4.58 -9.97
C ALA A 75 18.81 -5.84 -10.81
N PRO A 76 17.93 -6.76 -10.36
CA PRO A 76 17.67 -7.99 -11.11
C PRO A 76 16.89 -7.75 -12.41
N CYS A 77 16.11 -6.66 -12.50
CA CYS A 77 15.28 -6.33 -13.66
C CYS A 77 16.07 -5.48 -14.67
N SER A 78 16.08 -5.89 -15.94
CA SER A 78 16.73 -5.15 -17.02
C SER A 78 16.09 -3.78 -17.30
N TYR A 79 14.86 -3.56 -16.87
CA TYR A 79 14.13 -2.30 -17.01
C TYR A 79 14.26 -1.38 -15.80
N ALA A 80 15.01 -1.78 -14.78
CA ALA A 80 15.25 -0.95 -13.58
C ALA A 80 15.90 0.38 -13.97
N GLY A 81 15.49 1.46 -13.31
CA GLY A 81 15.95 2.81 -13.64
C GLY A 81 15.11 3.51 -14.72
N THR A 82 14.56 2.78 -15.69
CA THR A 82 13.71 3.33 -16.76
C THR A 82 12.23 3.13 -16.46
N CYS A 83 11.84 1.90 -16.07
CA CYS A 83 10.48 1.56 -15.69
C CYS A 83 10.08 2.28 -14.40
N GLY A 84 8.86 2.84 -14.37
CA GLY A 84 8.31 3.51 -13.18
C GLY A 84 7.66 2.57 -12.16
N GLY A 85 7.74 1.27 -12.32
CA GLY A 85 7.07 0.29 -11.47
C GLY A 85 7.83 -0.08 -10.19
N CYS A 86 9.14 0.15 -10.15
CA CYS A 86 10.01 -0.20 -9.03
C CYS A 86 11.06 0.89 -8.81
N ASP A 87 11.16 1.39 -7.57
CA ASP A 87 12.13 2.44 -7.24
C ASP A 87 13.40 1.87 -6.58
N TRP A 88 13.35 0.67 -5.97
CA TRP A 88 14.38 0.17 -5.04
C TRP A 88 14.99 -1.19 -5.43
N GLN A 89 14.96 -1.57 -6.70
CA GLN A 89 15.60 -2.82 -7.15
C GLN A 89 17.13 -2.85 -6.95
N HIS A 90 17.75 -1.71 -6.75
CA HIS A 90 19.18 -1.53 -6.48
C HIS A 90 19.51 -1.59 -4.98
N VAL A 91 18.53 -1.79 -4.10
CA VAL A 91 18.67 -1.84 -2.64
C VAL A 91 18.44 -3.27 -2.15
N SER A 92 19.28 -3.78 -1.25
CA SER A 92 19.07 -5.10 -0.64
C SER A 92 17.74 -5.16 0.12
N LEU A 93 17.04 -6.31 0.10
CA LEU A 93 15.70 -6.45 0.71
C LEU A 93 15.67 -6.11 2.20
N SER A 94 16.71 -6.48 2.95
CA SER A 94 16.80 -6.12 4.36
C SER A 94 16.83 -4.60 4.52
N HIS A 95 17.63 -3.93 3.72
CA HIS A 95 17.76 -2.48 3.80
C HIS A 95 16.52 -1.73 3.27
N GLN A 96 15.81 -2.29 2.28
CA GLN A 96 14.49 -1.74 1.89
C GLN A 96 13.55 -1.65 3.09
N ARG A 97 13.50 -2.68 3.95
CA ARG A 97 12.67 -2.70 5.16
C ARG A 97 13.15 -1.71 6.23
N GLU A 98 14.46 -1.53 6.36
CA GLU A 98 15.04 -0.48 7.24
C GLU A 98 14.61 0.91 6.79
N LEU A 99 14.76 1.23 5.50
CA LEU A 99 14.32 2.51 4.92
C LEU A 99 12.80 2.73 5.08
N LYS A 100 11.97 1.69 4.88
CA LYS A 100 10.52 1.75 5.14
C LYS A 100 10.24 2.02 6.62
N SER A 101 11.00 1.40 7.52
CA SER A 101 10.88 1.63 8.96
C SER A 101 11.20 3.08 9.33
N GLU A 102 12.23 3.66 8.72
CA GLU A 102 12.57 5.07 8.91
C GLU A 102 11.45 6.00 8.46
N VAL A 103 10.86 5.74 7.27
CA VAL A 103 9.73 6.53 6.76
C VAL A 103 8.55 6.45 7.72
N VAL A 104 8.16 5.26 8.17
CA VAL A 104 7.02 5.09 9.10
C VAL A 104 7.29 5.84 10.41
N ARG A 105 8.47 5.67 11.01
CA ARG A 105 8.88 6.36 12.23
C ARG A 105 8.82 7.88 12.07
N GLU A 106 9.38 8.41 10.99
CA GLU A 106 9.37 9.84 10.72
C GLU A 106 7.95 10.41 10.57
N GLN A 107 7.09 9.72 9.78
CA GLN A 107 5.73 10.20 9.54
C GLN A 107 4.87 10.14 10.81
N LEU A 108 4.95 9.06 11.57
CA LEU A 108 4.20 8.92 12.82
C LEU A 108 4.68 9.92 13.90
N ALA A 109 5.99 10.15 14.02
CA ALA A 109 6.52 11.12 14.96
C ALA A 109 6.17 12.56 14.55
N HIS A 110 6.34 12.91 13.27
CA HIS A 110 6.18 14.27 12.80
C HIS A 110 4.70 14.69 12.69
N LEU A 111 3.87 13.85 12.07
CA LEU A 111 2.46 14.15 11.84
C LEU A 111 1.55 13.67 12.97
N GLY A 112 1.87 12.51 13.56
CA GLY A 112 1.08 11.87 14.61
C GLY A 112 1.46 12.31 16.03
N GLY A 113 2.65 12.89 16.22
CA GLY A 113 3.20 13.15 17.56
C GLY A 113 3.51 11.88 18.34
N ILE A 114 3.58 10.71 17.67
CA ILE A 114 3.76 9.40 18.30
C ILE A 114 5.25 9.16 18.50
N THR A 115 5.65 8.97 19.74
CA THR A 115 7.05 8.66 20.11
C THR A 115 7.21 7.26 20.72
N HIS A 116 6.11 6.67 21.18
CA HIS A 116 6.06 5.33 21.78
C HIS A 116 4.82 4.57 21.30
N VAL A 117 4.95 3.25 21.20
CA VAL A 117 3.83 2.32 20.97
C VAL A 117 3.96 1.20 21.99
N ASN A 118 2.92 0.98 22.79
CA ASN A 118 2.91 -0.01 23.87
C ASN A 118 4.11 0.15 24.83
N GLY A 119 4.45 1.37 25.21
CA GLY A 119 5.57 1.69 26.10
C GLY A 119 6.96 1.52 25.51
N LYS A 120 7.10 1.02 24.27
CA LYS A 120 8.37 0.91 23.54
C LYS A 120 8.62 2.16 22.72
N PRO A 121 9.85 2.66 22.64
CA PRO A 121 10.19 3.77 21.75
C PRO A 121 9.84 3.43 20.28
N LEU A 122 9.23 4.37 19.59
CA LEU A 122 8.94 4.22 18.15
C LEU A 122 10.22 4.02 17.33
N ALA A 123 11.38 4.47 17.84
CA ALA A 123 12.69 4.22 17.23
C ALA A 123 13.03 2.73 17.06
N GLU A 124 12.43 1.85 17.87
CA GLU A 124 12.60 0.39 17.77
C GLU A 124 11.65 -0.28 16.78
N PHE A 125 10.71 0.45 16.22
CA PHE A 125 9.77 -0.09 15.23
C PHE A 125 10.50 -0.53 13.96
N THR A 126 10.13 -1.72 13.46
CA THR A 126 10.68 -2.28 12.22
C THR A 126 9.58 -2.82 11.32
N VAL A 127 9.78 -2.66 10.01
CA VAL A 127 8.95 -3.28 8.98
C VAL A 127 9.47 -4.69 8.73
N VAL A 128 8.56 -5.65 8.66
CA VAL A 128 8.88 -7.07 8.44
C VAL A 128 8.38 -7.57 7.09
N ALA A 129 9.00 -8.64 6.59
CA ALA A 129 8.53 -9.35 5.40
C ALA A 129 7.18 -10.02 5.67
N LEU A 130 6.35 -10.19 4.64
CA LEU A 130 5.11 -10.97 4.73
C LEU A 130 5.40 -12.48 4.85
N SER A 131 6.49 -12.94 4.24
CA SER A 131 6.90 -14.35 4.27
C SER A 131 8.40 -14.47 4.51
N PRO A 132 8.85 -15.46 5.31
CA PRO A 132 10.27 -15.71 5.54
C PRO A 132 11.06 -16.05 4.27
N GLN A 133 10.40 -16.62 3.25
CA GLN A 133 10.99 -17.00 1.96
C GLN A 133 10.90 -15.91 0.90
N GLU A 134 10.54 -14.69 1.29
CA GLU A 134 10.35 -13.58 0.36
C GLU A 134 11.65 -13.22 -0.36
N THR A 135 11.58 -13.21 -1.69
CA THR A 135 12.68 -12.81 -2.57
C THR A 135 12.53 -11.36 -3.06
N GLY A 136 11.40 -10.72 -2.77
CA GLY A 136 10.98 -9.44 -3.32
C GLY A 136 10.49 -9.51 -4.77
N LEU A 137 10.43 -10.70 -5.36
CA LEU A 137 10.00 -10.94 -6.74
C LEU A 137 8.76 -11.84 -6.79
N ARG A 138 8.02 -11.80 -7.91
CA ARG A 138 6.88 -12.70 -8.19
C ARG A 138 5.76 -12.68 -7.12
N TRP A 139 5.59 -11.53 -6.48
CA TRP A 139 4.58 -11.36 -5.43
C TRP A 139 3.27 -10.72 -5.91
N ARG A 140 3.33 -9.91 -7.01
CA ARG A 140 2.22 -9.07 -7.43
C ARG A 140 1.25 -9.84 -8.32
N THR A 141 0.06 -10.09 -7.80
CA THR A 141 -0.99 -10.90 -8.46
C THR A 141 -1.87 -10.09 -9.41
N ARG A 142 -1.96 -8.78 -9.25
CA ARG A 142 -2.77 -7.88 -10.08
C ARG A 142 -1.91 -6.82 -10.73
N ASN A 143 -1.91 -6.80 -12.07
CA ASN A 143 -1.04 -5.95 -12.87
C ASN A 143 -1.84 -5.22 -13.93
N ARG A 144 -1.33 -4.05 -14.32
CA ARG A 144 -1.92 -3.23 -15.39
C ARG A 144 -0.81 -2.78 -16.33
N TYR A 145 -0.98 -3.06 -17.60
CA TYR A 145 -0.04 -2.77 -18.68
C TYR A 145 -0.67 -1.82 -19.68
N SER A 146 0.13 -0.91 -20.24
CA SER A 146 -0.29 -0.06 -21.34
C SER A 146 -0.08 -0.79 -22.68
N ARG A 147 -1.04 -0.69 -23.59
CA ARG A 147 -0.89 -1.21 -24.95
C ARG A 147 -0.05 -0.29 -25.79
N ILE A 148 0.81 -0.88 -26.63
CA ILE A 148 1.66 -0.18 -27.59
C ILE A 148 1.21 -0.59 -29.00
N GLY A 149 0.53 0.33 -29.70
CA GLY A 149 0.08 0.11 -31.08
C GLY A 149 -0.86 -1.08 -31.27
N GLY A 150 -1.40 -1.69 -30.22
CA GLY A 150 -2.22 -2.89 -30.26
C GLY A 150 -1.43 -4.18 -30.60
N VAL A 151 -0.10 -4.14 -30.60
CA VAL A 151 0.78 -5.26 -30.93
C VAL A 151 1.66 -5.72 -29.76
N SER A 152 1.97 -4.83 -28.81
CA SER A 152 2.74 -5.17 -27.63
C SER A 152 2.22 -4.47 -26.37
N VAL A 153 2.75 -4.86 -25.21
CA VAL A 153 2.42 -4.28 -23.91
C VAL A 153 3.67 -3.71 -23.24
N GLY A 154 3.46 -2.75 -22.34
CA GLY A 154 4.54 -2.12 -21.64
C GLY A 154 4.11 -1.46 -20.35
N LEU A 155 5.08 -0.85 -19.68
CA LEU A 155 4.88 -0.04 -18.47
C LEU A 155 5.34 1.39 -18.71
N LYS A 156 4.74 2.33 -18.01
CA LYS A 156 5.13 3.74 -18.12
C LYS A 156 6.46 3.98 -17.42
N MET A 157 7.28 4.83 -18.01
CA MET A 157 8.44 5.42 -17.34
C MET A 157 7.97 6.24 -16.14
N ALA A 158 8.84 6.37 -15.14
CA ALA A 158 8.53 7.16 -13.97
C ALA A 158 8.16 8.60 -14.36
N ARG A 159 7.03 9.09 -13.81
CA ARG A 159 6.50 10.44 -14.05
C ARG A 159 6.35 10.83 -15.53
N SER A 160 6.14 9.86 -16.37
CA SER A 160 6.00 10.06 -17.80
C SER A 160 4.76 9.34 -18.35
N HIS A 161 4.28 9.77 -19.48
CA HIS A 161 3.30 9.05 -20.28
C HIS A 161 3.96 8.10 -21.30
N THR A 162 5.28 8.17 -21.43
CA THR A 162 6.06 7.29 -22.31
C THR A 162 5.98 5.87 -21.78
N VAL A 163 5.62 4.94 -22.66
CA VAL A 163 5.53 3.52 -22.38
C VAL A 163 6.77 2.82 -22.92
N ILE A 164 7.43 2.04 -22.07
CA ILE A 164 8.50 1.14 -22.49
C ILE A 164 7.93 -0.27 -22.68
N GLU A 165 8.27 -0.90 -23.79
CA GLU A 165 7.93 -2.29 -24.03
C GLU A 165 8.69 -3.20 -23.08
N ILE A 166 8.01 -4.23 -22.57
CA ILE A 166 8.60 -5.18 -21.63
C ILE A 166 8.23 -6.61 -22.00
N ASP A 167 9.18 -7.53 -21.86
CA ASP A 167 8.98 -8.97 -22.05
C ASP A 167 8.55 -9.67 -20.79
N ASP A 168 8.96 -9.14 -19.63
CA ASP A 168 8.65 -9.66 -18.31
C ASP A 168 8.61 -8.53 -17.26
N CYS A 169 7.93 -8.80 -16.14
CA CYS A 169 7.91 -7.94 -14.96
C CYS A 169 8.23 -8.79 -13.75
N LEU A 170 9.44 -8.64 -13.20
CA LEU A 170 9.94 -9.53 -12.15
C LEU A 170 9.15 -9.47 -10.83
N ILE A 171 8.46 -8.37 -10.53
CA ILE A 171 7.57 -8.31 -9.36
C ILE A 171 6.19 -8.92 -9.62
N ALA A 172 5.74 -8.96 -10.88
CA ALA A 172 4.49 -9.62 -11.24
C ALA A 172 4.62 -11.15 -11.14
N VAL A 173 3.52 -11.83 -10.84
CA VAL A 173 3.46 -13.29 -10.93
C VAL A 173 3.88 -13.76 -12.32
N GLU A 174 4.48 -14.93 -12.38
CA GLU A 174 5.03 -15.49 -13.60
C GLU A 174 3.97 -15.57 -14.72
N GLY A 175 4.38 -15.27 -15.96
CA GLY A 175 3.50 -15.30 -17.12
C GLY A 175 2.52 -14.11 -17.24
N SER A 176 2.52 -13.14 -16.31
CA SER A 176 1.59 -12.01 -16.34
C SER A 176 1.72 -11.16 -17.61
N VAL A 177 2.95 -10.81 -18.00
CA VAL A 177 3.23 -10.04 -19.24
C VAL A 177 2.88 -10.88 -20.48
N ALA A 178 3.28 -12.15 -20.52
CA ALA A 178 2.98 -13.04 -21.64
C ALA A 178 1.46 -13.21 -21.85
N LEU A 179 0.68 -13.32 -20.76
CA LEU A 179 -0.77 -13.38 -20.81
C LEU A 179 -1.38 -12.08 -21.38
N ALA A 180 -0.91 -10.92 -20.90
CA ALA A 180 -1.34 -9.62 -21.41
C ALA A 180 -0.99 -9.47 -22.90
N GLN A 181 0.22 -9.87 -23.29
CA GLN A 181 0.70 -9.86 -24.67
C GLN A 181 -0.16 -10.73 -25.59
N ALA A 182 -0.50 -11.95 -25.16
CA ALA A 182 -1.34 -12.87 -25.96
C ALA A 182 -2.76 -12.31 -26.20
N LYS A 183 -3.22 -11.37 -25.40
CA LYS A 183 -4.56 -10.75 -25.47
C LYS A 183 -4.52 -9.26 -25.83
N VAL A 184 -3.39 -8.73 -26.24
CA VAL A 184 -3.19 -7.30 -26.52
C VAL A 184 -4.15 -6.76 -27.60
N HIS A 185 -4.56 -7.59 -28.54
CA HIS A 185 -5.49 -7.25 -29.64
C HIS A 185 -6.96 -7.15 -29.15
N LEU A 186 -7.29 -7.59 -27.95
CA LEU A 186 -8.65 -7.56 -27.42
C LEU A 186 -8.95 -6.23 -26.71
N GLY A 187 -9.70 -5.35 -27.33
CA GLY A 187 -10.16 -4.07 -26.78
C GLY A 187 -9.13 -2.93 -26.88
N ASN A 188 -9.46 -1.81 -26.26
CA ASN A 188 -8.69 -0.56 -26.27
C ASN A 188 -8.22 -0.18 -24.85
N GLY A 189 -7.27 0.76 -24.75
CA GLY A 189 -6.74 1.26 -23.46
C GLY A 189 -5.76 0.27 -22.80
N ASP A 190 -5.62 0.37 -21.50
CA ASP A 190 -4.73 -0.52 -20.74
C ASP A 190 -5.30 -1.95 -20.68
N ILE A 191 -4.44 -2.92 -20.45
CA ILE A 191 -4.81 -4.32 -20.23
C ILE A 191 -4.38 -4.75 -18.82
N SER A 192 -5.28 -5.37 -18.09
CA SER A 192 -4.97 -5.83 -16.74
C SER A 192 -4.99 -7.35 -16.68
N THR A 193 -4.14 -7.90 -15.80
CA THR A 193 -4.13 -9.34 -15.48
C THR A 193 -4.37 -9.51 -13.99
N ALA A 194 -4.98 -10.62 -13.62
CA ALA A 194 -5.19 -11.03 -12.23
C ALA A 194 -4.93 -12.52 -12.08
N GLN A 195 -4.19 -12.89 -11.03
CA GLN A 195 -4.03 -14.28 -10.62
C GLN A 195 -4.62 -14.47 -9.23
N SER A 196 -5.41 -15.53 -9.07
CA SER A 196 -5.97 -15.92 -7.77
C SER A 196 -5.01 -16.76 -6.94
N SER A 197 -5.32 -16.94 -5.66
CA SER A 197 -4.62 -17.84 -4.75
C SER A 197 -4.65 -19.31 -5.22
N SER A 198 -5.69 -19.70 -5.98
CA SER A 198 -5.80 -21.04 -6.60
C SER A 198 -4.99 -21.19 -7.89
N GLY A 199 -4.28 -20.12 -8.35
CA GLY A 199 -3.47 -20.14 -9.56
C GLY A 199 -4.22 -19.83 -10.86
N GLN A 200 -5.53 -19.52 -10.80
CA GLN A 200 -6.25 -19.03 -11.98
C GLN A 200 -5.64 -17.71 -12.45
N HIS A 201 -5.18 -17.63 -13.69
CA HIS A 201 -4.53 -16.44 -14.25
C HIS A 201 -5.29 -15.94 -15.47
N VAL A 202 -5.84 -14.73 -15.38
CA VAL A 202 -6.79 -14.19 -16.36
C VAL A 202 -6.49 -12.76 -16.76
N VAL A 203 -7.02 -12.36 -17.92
CA VAL A 203 -7.10 -10.96 -18.35
C VAL A 203 -8.41 -10.37 -17.86
N VAL A 204 -8.34 -9.18 -17.30
CA VAL A 204 -9.50 -8.40 -16.88
C VAL A 204 -10.03 -7.62 -18.08
N ASP A 205 -11.24 -7.87 -18.46
CA ASP A 205 -11.95 -7.14 -19.52
C ASP A 205 -12.76 -5.95 -18.98
N GLN A 206 -13.43 -5.24 -19.88
CA GLN A 206 -14.26 -4.07 -19.54
C GLN A 206 -15.49 -4.41 -18.67
N ARG A 207 -15.86 -5.69 -18.54
CA ARG A 207 -16.97 -6.17 -17.72
C ARG A 207 -16.56 -6.63 -16.33
N GLY A 208 -15.30 -6.37 -15.94
CA GLY A 208 -14.73 -6.82 -14.67
C GLY A 208 -14.00 -8.16 -14.76
N GLY A 209 -13.97 -8.79 -15.93
CA GLY A 209 -13.31 -10.07 -16.18
C GLY A 209 -14.07 -11.27 -15.63
N PRO A 210 -13.49 -12.47 -15.74
CA PRO A 210 -14.07 -13.68 -15.17
C PRO A 210 -14.01 -13.67 -13.65
N TRP A 211 -14.74 -14.62 -13.06
CA TRP A 211 -14.66 -14.90 -11.63
C TRP A 211 -13.32 -15.56 -11.28
N LEU A 212 -12.78 -15.16 -10.14
CA LEU A 212 -11.61 -15.76 -9.51
C LEU A 212 -12.00 -16.32 -8.14
N ASP A 213 -11.43 -17.46 -7.80
CA ASP A 213 -11.58 -18.08 -6.48
C ASP A 213 -10.32 -17.77 -5.64
N GLU A 214 -10.50 -16.99 -4.59
CA GLU A 214 -9.48 -16.63 -3.60
C GLU A 214 -9.71 -17.42 -2.32
N THR A 215 -8.64 -17.80 -1.63
CA THR A 215 -8.72 -18.49 -0.35
C THR A 215 -7.81 -17.80 0.66
N VAL A 216 -8.32 -17.58 1.86
CA VAL A 216 -7.57 -17.03 3.01
C VAL A 216 -7.95 -17.86 4.24
N GLY A 217 -6.99 -18.53 4.86
CA GLY A 217 -7.28 -19.53 5.89
C GLY A 217 -8.22 -20.62 5.37
N ASP A 218 -9.27 -20.87 6.12
CA ASP A 218 -10.31 -21.88 5.78
C ASP A 218 -11.46 -21.31 4.94
N ARG A 219 -11.39 -20.02 4.55
CA ARG A 219 -12.47 -19.34 3.86
C ARG A 219 -12.14 -19.06 2.40
N SER A 220 -13.16 -19.17 1.54
CA SER A 220 -13.05 -18.87 0.10
C SER A 220 -13.93 -17.70 -0.30
N TRP A 221 -13.42 -16.88 -1.22
CA TRP A 221 -14.14 -15.80 -1.88
C TRP A 221 -14.24 -16.09 -3.37
N ARG A 222 -15.34 -15.72 -3.97
CA ARG A 222 -15.52 -15.72 -5.41
C ARG A 222 -15.79 -14.30 -5.89
N ILE A 223 -14.76 -13.68 -6.45
CA ILE A 223 -14.75 -12.27 -6.82
C ILE A 223 -14.50 -12.08 -8.33
N HIS A 224 -14.93 -10.97 -8.88
CA HIS A 224 -14.52 -10.61 -10.24
C HIS A 224 -13.03 -10.27 -10.28
N ALA A 225 -12.36 -10.64 -11.37
CA ALA A 225 -10.93 -10.36 -11.56
C ALA A 225 -10.60 -8.86 -11.53
N GLY A 226 -11.56 -8.00 -11.86
CA GLY A 226 -11.44 -6.54 -11.83
C GLY A 226 -11.76 -5.90 -10.48
N SER A 227 -12.33 -6.65 -9.53
CA SER A 227 -12.56 -6.16 -8.18
C SER A 227 -11.24 -5.97 -7.44
N PHE A 228 -11.23 -5.03 -6.50
CA PHE A 228 -10.06 -4.85 -5.63
C PHE A 228 -9.81 -6.10 -4.79
N TRP A 229 -8.57 -6.52 -4.72
CA TRP A 229 -8.05 -7.52 -3.81
C TRP A 229 -6.61 -7.18 -3.50
N GLN A 230 -6.11 -7.59 -2.33
CA GLN A 230 -4.72 -7.35 -1.95
C GLN A 230 -3.76 -7.87 -3.03
N VAL A 231 -2.85 -7.01 -3.49
CA VAL A 231 -2.03 -7.30 -4.67
C VAL A 231 -0.85 -8.22 -4.39
N HIS A 232 -0.38 -8.28 -3.15
CA HIS A 232 0.64 -9.24 -2.73
C HIS A 232 -0.02 -10.57 -2.42
N LYS A 233 0.50 -11.68 -2.98
CA LYS A 233 -0.10 -13.02 -2.86
C LYS A 233 -0.28 -13.47 -1.40
N ASP A 234 0.62 -13.07 -0.49
CA ASP A 234 0.61 -13.46 0.92
C ASP A 234 -0.08 -12.42 1.83
N ALA A 235 -0.43 -11.22 1.31
CA ALA A 235 -1.01 -10.15 2.12
C ALA A 235 -2.38 -10.47 2.71
N PRO A 236 -3.33 -11.09 1.99
CA PRO A 236 -4.64 -11.38 2.55
C PRO A 236 -4.59 -12.18 3.85
N GLU A 237 -3.75 -13.22 3.89
CA GLU A 237 -3.57 -14.09 5.07
C GLU A 237 -2.99 -13.30 6.26
N VAL A 238 -1.85 -12.63 6.05
CA VAL A 238 -1.13 -11.89 7.10
C VAL A 238 -1.96 -10.72 7.63
N PHE A 239 -2.70 -10.03 6.74
CA PHE A 239 -3.56 -8.92 7.14
C PHE A 239 -4.74 -9.40 7.98
N VAL A 240 -5.43 -10.46 7.54
CA VAL A 240 -6.54 -11.05 8.28
C VAL A 240 -6.08 -11.53 9.66
N GLU A 241 -4.96 -12.25 9.74
CA GLU A 241 -4.40 -12.73 11.01
C GLU A 241 -4.11 -11.54 11.96
N THR A 242 -3.47 -10.49 11.44
CA THR A 242 -3.11 -9.30 12.23
C THR A 242 -4.36 -8.54 12.69
N VAL A 243 -5.32 -8.31 11.78
CA VAL A 243 -6.57 -7.61 12.08
C VAL A 243 -7.38 -8.40 13.12
N ARG A 244 -7.54 -9.72 12.97
CA ARG A 244 -8.23 -10.58 13.96
C ARG A 244 -7.58 -10.52 15.34
N ARG A 245 -6.26 -10.60 15.39
CA ARG A 245 -5.50 -10.49 16.65
C ARG A 245 -5.72 -9.13 17.33
N PHE A 246 -5.71 -8.03 16.57
CA PHE A 246 -5.90 -6.68 17.10
C PHE A 246 -7.36 -6.42 17.48
N ALA A 247 -8.30 -6.82 16.66
CA ALA A 247 -9.73 -6.71 16.93
C ALA A 247 -10.14 -7.50 18.18
N ASN A 248 -9.52 -8.67 18.41
CA ASN A 248 -9.74 -9.54 19.56
C ASN A 248 -11.23 -9.66 19.92
N LEU A 249 -12.06 -9.92 18.89
CA LEU A 249 -13.51 -10.01 19.02
C LEU A 249 -13.93 -11.17 19.92
N LYS A 250 -15.04 -10.98 20.61
CA LYS A 250 -15.69 -11.98 21.46
C LYS A 250 -17.03 -12.37 20.85
N ALA A 251 -17.51 -13.55 21.21
CA ALA A 251 -18.86 -13.95 20.86
C ALA A 251 -19.87 -12.93 21.39
N GLY A 252 -20.72 -12.41 20.50
CA GLY A 252 -21.69 -11.38 20.82
C GLY A 252 -21.22 -9.94 20.59
N ASP A 253 -19.95 -9.70 20.26
CA ASP A 253 -19.46 -8.36 19.91
C ASP A 253 -20.13 -7.86 18.63
N LYS A 254 -20.26 -6.54 18.52
CA LYS A 254 -20.66 -5.84 17.30
C LYS A 254 -19.45 -5.13 16.71
N ALA A 255 -19.11 -5.46 15.46
CA ALA A 255 -17.95 -4.88 14.77
C ALA A 255 -18.38 -4.13 13.49
N LEU A 256 -17.58 -3.12 13.12
CA LEU A 256 -17.77 -2.33 11.90
C LEU A 256 -16.53 -2.45 11.01
N ASP A 257 -16.70 -2.80 9.74
CA ASP A 257 -15.66 -2.85 8.70
C ASP A 257 -15.92 -1.75 7.67
N LEU A 258 -15.14 -0.69 7.72
CA LEU A 258 -15.24 0.47 6.81
C LEU A 258 -14.26 0.32 5.65
N TYR A 259 -14.72 0.65 4.44
CA TYR A 259 -14.00 0.43 3.18
C TYR A 259 -13.79 -1.06 2.91
N ALA A 260 -14.83 -1.85 3.15
CA ALA A 260 -14.76 -3.31 3.26
C ALA A 260 -14.38 -4.05 1.96
N GLY A 261 -14.41 -3.38 0.79
CA GLY A 261 -14.10 -4.00 -0.50
C GLY A 261 -14.97 -5.22 -0.79
N ALA A 262 -14.33 -6.34 -1.08
CA ALA A 262 -15.01 -7.64 -1.29
C ALA A 262 -15.27 -8.41 0.03
N GLY A 263 -15.18 -7.73 1.18
CA GLY A 263 -15.49 -8.30 2.49
C GLY A 263 -14.39 -9.16 3.10
N LEU A 264 -13.12 -8.86 2.82
CA LEU A 264 -11.99 -9.64 3.34
C LEU A 264 -11.98 -9.70 4.86
N PHE A 265 -12.04 -8.54 5.53
CA PHE A 265 -12.03 -8.48 6.99
C PHE A 265 -13.39 -8.86 7.56
N ALA A 266 -14.50 -8.29 7.05
CA ALA A 266 -15.84 -8.59 7.53
C ALA A 266 -16.13 -10.10 7.58
N ALA A 267 -15.83 -10.82 6.49
CA ALA A 267 -16.06 -12.25 6.42
C ALA A 267 -15.18 -13.04 7.40
N SER A 268 -13.93 -12.63 7.56
CA SER A 268 -12.99 -13.28 8.47
C SER A 268 -13.38 -13.06 9.94
N LEU A 269 -13.93 -11.89 10.26
CA LEU A 269 -14.39 -11.52 11.61
C LEU A 269 -15.76 -12.09 11.94
N GLY A 270 -16.61 -12.35 10.95
CA GLY A 270 -17.93 -12.91 11.14
C GLY A 270 -17.94 -14.21 11.95
N SER A 271 -16.92 -15.06 11.75
CA SER A 271 -16.76 -16.30 12.52
C SER A 271 -16.45 -16.04 13.99
N ASP A 272 -15.79 -14.94 14.33
CA ASP A 272 -15.34 -14.63 15.69
C ASP A 272 -16.49 -14.11 16.55
N VAL A 273 -17.41 -13.30 16.00
CA VAL A 273 -18.56 -12.75 16.73
C VAL A 273 -19.65 -13.80 16.95
N ARG A 274 -19.67 -14.90 16.19
CA ARG A 274 -20.64 -15.99 16.24
C ARG A 274 -22.08 -15.51 15.96
N GLU A 275 -23.07 -16.41 16.16
CA GLU A 275 -24.49 -16.15 15.84
C GLU A 275 -25.13 -15.02 16.67
N ASN A 276 -24.57 -14.69 17.83
CA ASN A 276 -25.12 -13.66 18.74
C ASN A 276 -24.47 -12.29 18.53
N GLY A 277 -23.46 -12.18 17.65
CA GLY A 277 -22.79 -10.93 17.32
C GLY A 277 -23.15 -10.45 15.91
N GLU A 278 -22.62 -9.32 15.53
CA GLU A 278 -22.87 -8.69 14.24
C GLU A 278 -21.58 -8.08 13.67
N VAL A 279 -21.40 -8.17 12.35
CA VAL A 279 -20.39 -7.39 11.62
C VAL A 279 -21.10 -6.59 10.54
N VAL A 280 -21.07 -5.27 10.66
CA VAL A 280 -21.57 -4.36 9.64
C VAL A 280 -20.39 -4.00 8.73
N ALA A 281 -20.54 -4.15 7.41
CA ALA A 281 -19.49 -3.84 6.43
C ALA A 281 -20.00 -2.79 5.43
N VAL A 282 -19.24 -1.69 5.27
CA VAL A 282 -19.62 -0.56 4.44
C VAL A 282 -18.62 -0.37 3.30
N GLU A 283 -19.11 -0.37 2.05
CA GLU A 283 -18.32 -0.19 0.84
C GLU A 283 -19.11 0.62 -0.19
N SER A 284 -18.43 1.57 -0.84
CA SER A 284 -19.05 2.43 -1.85
C SER A 284 -19.08 1.81 -3.25
N VAL A 285 -18.16 0.90 -3.56
CA VAL A 285 -18.05 0.24 -4.86
C VAL A 285 -19.07 -0.89 -4.99
N ILE A 286 -20.09 -0.68 -5.82
CA ILE A 286 -21.21 -1.61 -5.99
C ILE A 286 -20.75 -3.02 -6.38
N ASP A 287 -19.77 -3.13 -7.28
CA ASP A 287 -19.27 -4.42 -7.75
C ASP A 287 -18.52 -5.19 -6.65
N SER A 288 -17.68 -4.50 -5.87
CA SER A 288 -16.99 -5.10 -4.70
C SER A 288 -18.01 -5.60 -3.66
N MET A 289 -19.03 -4.80 -3.35
CA MET A 289 -20.08 -5.20 -2.41
C MET A 289 -20.96 -6.36 -2.95
N ARG A 290 -21.14 -6.44 -4.28
CA ARG A 290 -21.80 -7.61 -4.90
C ARG A 290 -20.98 -8.89 -4.72
N ASP A 291 -19.67 -8.80 -4.89
CA ASP A 291 -18.73 -9.89 -4.64
C ASP A 291 -18.73 -10.32 -3.17
N ALA A 292 -18.76 -9.34 -2.24
CA ALA A 292 -18.90 -9.59 -0.81
C ALA A 292 -20.18 -10.35 -0.48
N ARG A 293 -21.35 -9.89 -0.96
CA ARG A 293 -22.63 -10.57 -0.73
C ARG A 293 -22.64 -12.02 -1.23
N ARG A 294 -22.00 -12.29 -2.35
CA ARG A 294 -21.86 -13.65 -2.87
C ARG A 294 -20.98 -14.50 -1.99
N SER A 295 -19.82 -13.98 -1.61
CA SER A 295 -18.78 -14.72 -0.89
C SER A 295 -19.11 -14.92 0.60
N CYS A 296 -20.02 -14.10 1.14
CA CYS A 296 -20.40 -14.10 2.56
C CYS A 296 -21.85 -14.57 2.80
N SER A 297 -22.51 -15.15 1.79
CA SER A 297 -23.92 -15.54 1.88
C SER A 297 -24.22 -16.61 2.95
N ASP A 298 -23.21 -17.31 3.44
CA ASP A 298 -23.24 -18.28 4.51
C ASP A 298 -23.06 -17.68 5.92
N LEU A 299 -22.87 -16.37 6.03
CA LEU A 299 -22.63 -15.66 7.28
C LEU A 299 -23.83 -14.74 7.61
N PRO A 300 -24.86 -15.25 8.28
CA PRO A 300 -26.07 -14.47 8.58
C PRO A 300 -25.82 -13.30 9.54
N GLN A 301 -24.70 -13.30 10.27
CA GLN A 301 -24.30 -12.20 11.17
C GLN A 301 -23.65 -11.02 10.45
N LEU A 302 -23.48 -11.06 9.13
CA LEU A 302 -22.95 -9.94 8.35
C LEU A 302 -24.07 -9.10 7.75
N ASP A 303 -24.03 -7.79 8.03
CA ASP A 303 -24.81 -6.78 7.30
C ASP A 303 -23.92 -6.03 6.31
N LEU A 304 -24.23 -6.13 5.00
CA LEU A 304 -23.42 -5.66 3.89
C LEU A 304 -24.06 -4.44 3.22
N ILE A 305 -23.53 -3.26 3.50
CA ILE A 305 -24.09 -1.96 3.13
C ILE A 305 -23.31 -1.34 1.97
N THR A 306 -24.02 -1.02 0.88
CA THR A 306 -23.43 -0.27 -0.24
C THR A 306 -23.67 1.22 -0.02
N ALA A 307 -22.67 1.95 0.47
CA ALA A 307 -22.78 3.38 0.75
C ALA A 307 -21.40 4.07 0.74
N ASP A 308 -21.41 5.37 0.54
CA ASP A 308 -20.24 6.22 0.86
C ASP A 308 -20.04 6.25 2.38
N VAL A 309 -18.84 5.87 2.84
CA VAL A 309 -18.51 5.74 4.27
C VAL A 309 -18.79 7.02 5.04
N THR A 310 -18.32 8.17 4.53
CA THR A 310 -18.49 9.46 5.22
C THR A 310 -19.95 9.82 5.42
N LYS A 311 -20.79 9.61 4.39
CA LYS A 311 -22.22 9.91 4.46
C LYS A 311 -22.97 8.93 5.35
N TRP A 312 -22.65 7.64 5.26
CA TRP A 312 -23.31 6.62 6.05
C TRP A 312 -23.05 6.80 7.55
N MET A 313 -21.80 7.07 7.93
CA MET A 313 -21.38 7.28 9.33
C MET A 313 -22.17 8.38 10.05
N THR A 314 -22.60 9.44 9.35
CA THR A 314 -23.37 10.54 9.94
C THR A 314 -24.84 10.18 10.21
N GLN A 315 -25.33 9.03 9.73
CA GLN A 315 -26.74 8.61 9.81
C GLN A 315 -27.01 7.51 10.82
N ILE A 316 -25.95 6.88 11.33
CA ILE A 316 -26.08 5.80 12.30
C ILE A 316 -26.02 6.34 13.73
N ASP A 317 -26.74 5.69 14.62
CA ASP A 317 -26.77 5.98 16.06
C ASP A 317 -26.56 4.68 16.85
N GLU A 318 -25.56 3.90 16.41
CA GLU A 318 -25.24 2.60 16.99
C GLU A 318 -23.79 2.57 17.42
N ASP A 319 -23.52 1.79 18.47
CA ASP A 319 -22.18 1.59 19.01
C ASP A 319 -21.57 0.29 18.52
N PHE A 320 -20.26 0.27 18.36
CA PHE A 320 -19.49 -0.91 17.96
C PHE A 320 -18.33 -1.14 18.95
N GLU A 321 -18.15 -2.37 19.37
CA GLU A 321 -17.00 -2.75 20.22
C GLU A 321 -15.71 -2.51 19.49
N VAL A 322 -15.67 -2.79 18.18
CA VAL A 322 -14.47 -2.62 17.34
C VAL A 322 -14.85 -2.02 16.00
N VAL A 323 -14.06 -1.04 15.57
CA VAL A 323 -14.12 -0.48 14.21
C VAL A 323 -12.82 -0.84 13.48
N ILE A 324 -12.95 -1.48 12.32
CA ILE A 324 -11.85 -1.76 11.39
C ILE A 324 -11.99 -0.81 10.21
N LEU A 325 -10.87 -0.29 9.70
CA LEU A 325 -10.88 0.51 8.48
C LEU A 325 -9.64 0.28 7.64
N ASP A 326 -9.82 0.18 6.30
CA ASP A 326 -8.76 0.11 5.28
C ASP A 326 -9.01 1.21 4.23
N PRO A 327 -8.80 2.48 4.59
CA PRO A 327 -9.13 3.61 3.73
C PRO A 327 -8.16 3.75 2.56
N PRO A 328 -8.53 4.53 1.52
CA PRO A 328 -7.63 4.84 0.41
C PRO A 328 -6.39 5.61 0.89
N ARG A 329 -5.39 5.78 0.01
CA ARG A 329 -4.11 6.49 0.30
C ARG A 329 -4.27 7.87 0.95
N ALA A 330 -5.40 8.53 0.74
CA ALA A 330 -5.69 9.80 1.38
C ALA A 330 -5.96 9.69 2.89
N GLY A 331 -6.15 8.46 3.41
CA GLY A 331 -6.59 8.18 4.78
C GLY A 331 -8.08 8.36 4.95
N ALA A 332 -8.56 8.17 6.17
CA ALA A 332 -9.96 8.35 6.55
C ALA A 332 -10.33 9.85 6.68
N GLY A 333 -9.40 10.65 7.22
CA GLY A 333 -9.58 12.07 7.44
C GLY A 333 -10.45 12.42 8.63
N LEU A 334 -10.38 13.69 9.05
CA LEU A 334 -11.06 14.16 10.26
C LEU A 334 -12.57 13.86 10.32
N PRO A 335 -13.37 14.02 9.23
CA PRO A 335 -14.80 13.74 9.31
C PRO A 335 -15.12 12.30 9.69
N VAL A 336 -14.43 11.32 9.10
CA VAL A 336 -14.65 9.91 9.40
C VAL A 336 -14.10 9.55 10.78
N ILE A 337 -12.92 10.07 11.15
CA ILE A 337 -12.35 9.84 12.49
C ILE A 337 -13.25 10.39 13.60
N THR A 338 -13.90 11.54 13.39
CA THR A 338 -14.86 12.11 14.36
C THR A 338 -16.05 11.17 14.57
N GLU A 339 -16.58 10.58 13.51
CA GLU A 339 -17.69 9.64 13.63
C GLU A 339 -17.23 8.30 14.25
N ILE A 340 -16.03 7.82 13.91
CA ILE A 340 -15.45 6.62 14.57
C ILE A 340 -15.32 6.85 16.07
N ASP A 341 -14.83 8.02 16.49
CA ASP A 341 -14.71 8.38 17.92
C ASP A 341 -16.06 8.32 18.64
N ARG A 342 -17.15 8.74 17.99
CA ARG A 342 -18.49 8.74 18.55
C ARG A 342 -19.03 7.34 18.80
N ILE A 343 -18.75 6.37 17.90
CA ILE A 343 -19.38 5.04 17.89
C ILE A 343 -18.49 3.90 18.37
N ALA A 344 -17.16 4.06 18.32
CA ALA A 344 -16.24 3.01 18.75
C ALA A 344 -16.12 2.96 20.27
N LYS A 345 -16.27 1.78 20.86
CA LYS A 345 -16.24 1.59 22.33
C LYS A 345 -14.90 1.13 22.84
N ARG A 346 -14.28 0.13 22.22
CA ARG A 346 -13.12 -0.56 22.78
C ARG A 346 -11.86 -0.41 21.93
N ALA A 347 -11.96 -0.61 20.64
CA ALA A 347 -10.77 -0.65 19.78
C ALA A 347 -11.06 -0.15 18.35
N ILE A 348 -10.01 0.42 17.75
CA ILE A 348 -9.99 0.80 16.33
C ILE A 348 -8.77 0.12 15.70
N VAL A 349 -9.01 -0.69 14.65
CA VAL A 349 -7.95 -1.32 13.87
C VAL A 349 -7.83 -0.61 12.53
N TYR A 350 -6.72 0.07 12.31
CA TYR A 350 -6.47 0.88 11.12
C TYR A 350 -5.44 0.19 10.23
N VAL A 351 -5.84 -0.21 9.03
CA VAL A 351 -4.96 -0.70 7.97
C VAL A 351 -4.59 0.49 7.07
N ALA A 352 -3.32 0.71 6.78
CA ALA A 352 -2.86 1.91 6.10
C ALA A 352 -1.73 1.63 5.12
N CYS A 353 -1.96 1.91 3.84
CA CYS A 353 -0.94 1.83 2.79
C CYS A 353 -0.12 3.12 2.63
N GLU A 354 -0.38 4.16 3.44
CA GLU A 354 0.28 5.46 3.37
C GLU A 354 0.63 5.98 4.77
N PRO A 355 1.91 5.95 5.18
CA PRO A 355 2.33 6.33 6.53
C PRO A 355 1.99 7.77 6.93
N SER A 356 2.01 8.70 5.97
CA SER A 356 1.68 10.11 6.23
C SER A 356 0.19 10.30 6.54
N ALA A 357 -0.67 9.54 5.88
CA ALA A 357 -2.11 9.53 6.18
C ALA A 357 -2.39 8.90 7.55
N LEU A 358 -1.74 7.76 7.86
CA LEU A 358 -1.84 7.15 9.19
C LEU A 358 -1.37 8.11 10.28
N GLY A 359 -0.23 8.78 10.11
CA GLY A 359 0.29 9.76 11.07
C GLY A 359 -0.70 10.89 11.36
N ARG A 360 -1.26 11.49 10.31
CA ARG A 360 -2.26 12.55 10.45
C ARG A 360 -3.53 12.05 11.15
N ASP A 361 -4.08 10.92 10.73
CA ASP A 361 -5.33 10.39 11.29
C ASP A 361 -5.10 9.86 12.73
N ALA A 362 -3.92 9.33 13.05
CA ALA A 362 -3.51 8.99 14.40
C ALA A 362 -3.46 10.21 15.34
N LYS A 363 -3.09 11.39 14.82
CA LYS A 363 -3.17 12.63 15.59
C LYS A 363 -4.62 12.98 15.94
N TYR A 364 -5.55 12.85 15.00
CA TYR A 364 -6.96 13.08 15.27
C TYR A 364 -7.52 12.11 16.32
N LEU A 365 -7.14 10.83 16.23
CA LEU A 365 -7.51 9.82 17.24
C LEU A 365 -6.90 10.14 18.61
N ALA A 366 -5.64 10.56 18.67
CA ALA A 366 -4.99 10.94 19.91
C ALA A 366 -5.66 12.17 20.56
N ASP A 367 -6.04 13.18 19.76
CA ASP A 367 -6.77 14.35 20.25
C ASP A 367 -8.17 14.00 20.79
N ALA A 368 -8.77 12.89 20.31
CA ALA A 368 -10.01 12.33 20.80
C ALA A 368 -9.83 11.34 21.98
N GLY A 369 -8.60 11.13 22.47
CA GLY A 369 -8.29 10.31 23.64
C GLY A 369 -7.98 8.83 23.34
N TRP A 370 -7.77 8.48 22.06
CA TRP A 370 -7.32 7.14 21.69
C TRP A 370 -5.79 7.06 21.69
N SER A 371 -5.26 5.93 22.12
CA SER A 371 -3.82 5.68 22.15
C SER A 371 -3.46 4.56 21.18
N MET A 372 -2.42 4.73 20.36
CA MET A 372 -1.87 3.65 19.55
C MET A 372 -1.15 2.66 20.45
N THR A 373 -1.73 1.48 20.65
CA THR A 373 -1.21 0.44 21.56
C THR A 373 -0.42 -0.63 20.83
N GLN A 374 -0.70 -0.87 19.56
CA GLN A 374 0.10 -1.79 18.73
C GLN A 374 0.28 -1.22 17.32
N LEU A 375 1.40 -1.58 16.71
CA LEU A 375 1.74 -1.22 15.33
C LEU A 375 2.54 -2.36 14.70
N VAL A 376 2.11 -2.81 13.53
CA VAL A 376 2.84 -3.74 12.68
C VAL A 376 3.09 -3.06 11.34
N GLY A 377 4.34 -3.07 10.86
CA GLY A 377 4.71 -2.63 9.51
C GLY A 377 5.06 -3.83 8.66
N LEU A 378 4.48 -3.90 7.48
CA LEU A 378 4.55 -5.03 6.56
C LEU A 378 5.14 -4.59 5.22
N ASP A 379 6.15 -5.31 4.74
CA ASP A 379 6.70 -5.12 3.39
C ASP A 379 5.82 -5.76 2.34
N ALA A 380 4.60 -5.23 2.16
CA ALA A 380 3.64 -5.72 1.18
C ALA A 380 3.96 -5.31 -0.26
N PHE A 381 4.99 -4.47 -0.47
CA PHE A 381 5.38 -3.95 -1.77
C PHE A 381 6.90 -3.94 -1.96
N PRO A 382 7.56 -5.11 -1.91
CA PRO A 382 9.00 -5.19 -2.14
C PRO A 382 9.43 -4.53 -3.45
N MET A 383 10.66 -4.05 -3.54
CA MET A 383 11.24 -3.29 -4.66
C MET A 383 10.63 -1.89 -4.87
N THR A 384 9.74 -1.45 -3.98
CA THR A 384 9.13 -0.11 -4.02
C THR A 384 9.25 0.60 -2.68
N GLY A 385 9.06 1.92 -2.64
CA GLY A 385 9.03 2.71 -1.41
C GLY A 385 7.72 2.62 -0.60
N HIS A 386 6.76 1.80 -1.03
CA HIS A 386 5.48 1.63 -0.32
C HIS A 386 5.59 0.65 0.83
N VAL A 387 4.80 0.89 1.88
CA VAL A 387 4.73 0.06 3.07
C VAL A 387 3.28 -0.03 3.53
N GLU A 388 2.92 -1.15 4.13
CA GLU A 388 1.62 -1.33 4.78
C GLU A 388 1.79 -1.30 6.28
N CYS A 389 0.89 -0.63 6.99
CA CYS A 389 0.86 -0.57 8.44
C CYS A 389 -0.50 -1.03 8.95
N ILE A 390 -0.51 -1.81 10.03
CA ILE A 390 -1.73 -2.14 10.76
C ILE A 390 -1.53 -1.65 12.19
N ALA A 391 -2.38 -0.71 12.61
CA ALA A 391 -2.32 -0.07 13.91
C ALA A 391 -3.57 -0.39 14.74
N LEU A 392 -3.37 -0.64 16.04
CA LEU A 392 -4.44 -0.78 17.03
C LEU A 392 -4.47 0.49 17.89
N PHE A 393 -5.65 1.08 17.99
CA PHE A 393 -5.92 2.16 18.93
C PHE A 393 -6.92 1.70 19.98
N GLU A 394 -6.64 2.03 21.22
CA GLU A 394 -7.49 1.72 22.37
C GLU A 394 -7.65 2.95 23.26
N ARG A 395 -8.73 2.97 24.04
CA ARG A 395 -9.02 4.01 25.02
C ARG A 395 -9.02 3.36 26.42
N PHE A 396 -8.34 3.99 27.38
CA PHE A 396 -8.20 3.51 28.77
C PHE A 396 -8.97 4.38 29.73
#